data_64c94faecbd3a0b5fe7da1eb6b2d2073
#
_entry.id   64c94faecbd3a0b5fe7da1eb6b2d2073
#
_cell.length_a   1.000
_cell.length_b   1.000
_cell.length_c   1.000
_cell.angle_alpha   90.00
_cell.angle_beta   90.00
_cell.angle_gamma   90.00
#
_symmetry.space_group_name_H-M   'P 1'
#
loop_
_entity.id
_entity.type
_entity.pdbx_description
1 polymer ?
#
loop_
_entity_poly.entity_id
_entity_poly.type
_entity_poly.pdbx_seq_one_letter_code
_entity_poly.pdbx_strand_id
1 'polypeptide(L)'
;MEKIYDLLVIGWGKAGKTLSAKLGAKGKKVAIIEENPKMYGGTCINVGCLPTKSLVHSAKILAEVKKYGIDGDYSFKNNFFKEAMKKKEEMTTKLRNKNFGLLDTNENVDIYNGRASFVSNNEVKVTSSDNKEIILKAEKIVINTGSVSRTLNIDGIDNKNIMVSEGILELKELPKKLLIIGAGYIGLEFASYFSNFGKERYKIFL
;
A
#
# COMPACT_ATOMS: atom_id res chain seq x y z
N MET A 1 30.63 -15.88 -5.07
CA MET A 1 29.93 -17.16 -4.86
C MET A 1 28.48 -16.99 -5.32
N GLU A 2 28.02 -17.86 -6.17
CA GLU A 2 26.64 -17.87 -6.67
C GLU A 2 25.71 -18.28 -5.51
N LYS A 3 24.74 -17.40 -5.15
CA LYS A 3 23.77 -17.75 -4.10
C LYS A 3 22.59 -18.50 -4.73
N ILE A 4 22.40 -19.74 -4.29
CA ILE A 4 21.30 -20.61 -4.74
C ILE A 4 20.26 -20.72 -3.62
N TYR A 5 18.99 -20.48 -3.97
CA TYR A 5 17.86 -20.50 -3.05
C TYR A 5 16.88 -21.65 -3.39
N ASP A 6 16.21 -22.21 -2.38
CA ASP A 6 15.08 -23.12 -2.59
C ASP A 6 13.88 -22.36 -3.18
N LEU A 7 13.72 -21.09 -2.76
CA LEU A 7 12.65 -20.21 -3.20
C LEU A 7 13.15 -18.77 -3.36
N LEU A 8 12.72 -18.12 -4.44
CA LEU A 8 12.84 -16.69 -4.64
C LEU A 8 11.45 -16.08 -4.83
N VAL A 9 11.15 -15.00 -4.10
CA VAL A 9 9.87 -14.30 -4.15
C VAL A 9 10.08 -12.88 -4.65
N ILE A 10 9.37 -12.50 -5.72
CA ILE A 10 9.41 -11.15 -6.27
C ILE A 10 8.17 -10.39 -5.77
N GLY A 11 8.38 -9.40 -4.90
CA GLY A 11 7.35 -8.59 -4.26
C GLY A 11 7.01 -9.03 -2.84
N TRP A 12 6.72 -8.06 -1.96
CA TRP A 12 6.47 -8.26 -0.53
C TRP A 12 4.97 -8.36 -0.17
N GLY A 13 4.12 -8.75 -1.11
CA GLY A 13 2.70 -8.95 -0.85
C GLY A 13 2.45 -10.05 0.17
N LYS A 14 1.24 -10.07 0.76
CA LYS A 14 0.89 -10.96 1.87
C LYS A 14 1.17 -12.45 1.59
N ALA A 15 0.92 -12.92 0.37
CA ALA A 15 1.15 -14.33 0.01
C ALA A 15 2.65 -14.67 0.03
N GLY A 16 3.46 -13.91 -0.71
CA GLY A 16 4.91 -14.13 -0.82
C GLY A 16 5.61 -14.01 0.53
N LYS A 17 5.32 -12.95 1.28
CA LYS A 17 5.85 -12.79 2.64
C LYS A 17 5.52 -13.98 3.55
N THR A 18 4.27 -14.44 3.55
CA THR A 18 3.84 -15.55 4.41
C THR A 18 4.51 -16.85 4.02
N LEU A 19 4.66 -17.08 2.71
CA LEU A 19 5.38 -18.24 2.18
C LEU A 19 6.86 -18.21 2.59
N SER A 20 7.52 -17.05 2.39
CA SER A 20 8.92 -16.84 2.79
C SER A 20 9.15 -17.12 4.26
N ALA A 21 8.32 -16.56 5.15
CA ALA A 21 8.42 -16.78 6.58
C ALA A 21 8.26 -18.27 6.96
N LYS A 22 7.26 -18.95 6.38
CA LYS A 22 6.98 -20.36 6.69
C LYS A 22 8.07 -21.31 6.18
N LEU A 23 8.61 -21.07 5.00
CA LEU A 23 9.67 -21.90 4.43
C LEU A 23 11.01 -21.63 5.11
N GLY A 24 11.34 -20.36 5.40
CA GLY A 24 12.52 -20.03 6.19
C GLY A 24 12.49 -20.66 7.58
N ALA A 25 11.35 -20.67 8.28
CA ALA A 25 11.17 -21.36 9.56
C ALA A 25 11.34 -22.90 9.48
N LYS A 26 11.22 -23.47 8.28
CA LYS A 26 11.49 -24.90 8.01
C LYS A 26 12.93 -25.15 7.52
N GLY A 27 13.82 -24.16 7.62
CA GLY A 27 15.22 -24.29 7.22
C GLY A 27 15.47 -24.18 5.71
N LYS A 28 14.47 -23.76 4.91
CA LYS A 28 14.64 -23.52 3.49
C LYS A 28 15.29 -22.18 3.24
N LYS A 29 16.26 -22.13 2.33
CA LYS A 29 16.91 -20.88 1.91
C LYS A 29 15.97 -20.10 0.99
N VAL A 30 15.56 -18.92 1.42
CA VAL A 30 14.59 -18.07 0.70
C VAL A 30 15.21 -16.70 0.40
N ALA A 31 15.03 -16.22 -0.83
CA ALA A 31 15.25 -14.82 -1.18
C ALA A 31 13.90 -14.11 -1.38
N ILE A 32 13.76 -12.92 -0.84
CA ILE A 32 12.62 -12.05 -1.14
C ILE A 32 13.11 -10.69 -1.65
N ILE A 33 12.51 -10.22 -2.73
CA ILE A 33 12.90 -8.98 -3.41
C ILE A 33 11.76 -7.99 -3.33
N GLU A 34 12.03 -6.74 -2.94
CA GLU A 34 11.08 -5.63 -2.95
C GLU A 34 11.72 -4.38 -3.54
N GLU A 35 11.07 -3.80 -4.54
CA GLU A 35 11.58 -2.60 -5.21
C GLU A 35 11.46 -1.36 -4.32
N ASN A 36 10.39 -1.28 -3.54
CA ASN A 36 10.09 -0.11 -2.72
C ASN A 36 9.97 -0.48 -1.22
N PRO A 37 10.94 -0.10 -0.39
CA PRO A 37 10.90 -0.39 1.05
C PRO A 37 9.67 0.14 1.78
N LYS A 38 8.98 1.16 1.22
CA LYS A 38 7.70 1.65 1.76
C LYS A 38 6.54 0.67 1.51
N MET A 39 6.77 -0.39 0.73
CA MET A 39 5.75 -1.39 0.38
C MET A 39 5.91 -2.73 1.12
N TYR A 40 6.78 -2.83 2.13
CA TYR A 40 6.85 -4.04 2.95
C TYR A 40 5.49 -4.38 3.57
N GLY A 41 4.98 -5.58 3.28
CA GLY A 41 3.63 -6.02 3.62
C GLY A 41 2.61 -5.88 2.48
N GLY A 42 3.00 -5.24 1.37
CA GLY A 42 2.21 -5.11 0.14
C GLY A 42 1.09 -4.08 0.20
N THR A 43 0.29 -4.04 -0.85
CA THR A 43 -0.79 -3.09 -1.08
C THR A 43 -1.79 -2.98 0.08
N CYS A 44 -2.21 -4.12 0.64
CA CYS A 44 -3.22 -4.13 1.71
C CYS A 44 -2.81 -3.31 2.95
N ILE A 45 -1.53 -3.34 3.33
CA ILE A 45 -1.00 -2.64 4.51
C ILE A 45 -0.70 -1.18 4.19
N ASN A 46 -0.15 -0.90 3.01
CA ASN A 46 0.46 0.40 2.73
C ASN A 46 -0.47 1.37 2.00
N VAL A 47 -1.21 0.89 1.00
CA VAL A 47 -1.98 1.77 0.09
C VAL A 47 -3.38 1.23 -0.24
N GLY A 48 -3.87 0.25 0.51
CA GLY A 48 -5.17 -0.39 0.24
C GLY A 48 -6.04 -0.54 1.47
N CYS A 49 -6.29 -1.78 1.89
CA CYS A 49 -7.31 -2.14 2.87
C CYS A 49 -7.17 -1.43 4.22
N LEU A 50 -6.00 -1.52 4.84
CA LEU A 50 -5.83 -1.05 6.22
C LEU A 50 -5.81 0.48 6.35
N PRO A 51 -5.07 1.25 5.52
CA PRO A 51 -5.16 2.70 5.56
C PRO A 51 -6.57 3.20 5.26
N THR A 52 -7.27 2.63 4.26
CA THR A 52 -8.65 3.01 3.95
C THR A 52 -9.59 2.72 5.13
N LYS A 53 -9.51 1.54 5.75
CA LYS A 53 -10.36 1.19 6.89
C LYS A 53 -10.09 2.06 8.12
N SER A 54 -8.84 2.45 8.37
CA SER A 54 -8.48 3.40 9.43
C SER A 54 -9.18 4.74 9.23
N LEU A 55 -9.17 5.25 8.00
CA LEU A 55 -9.81 6.51 7.66
C LEU A 55 -11.35 6.42 7.72
N VAL A 56 -11.93 5.35 7.18
CA VAL A 56 -13.39 5.09 7.27
C VAL A 56 -13.85 5.02 8.72
N HIS A 57 -13.07 4.38 9.60
CA HIS A 57 -13.36 4.32 11.03
C HIS A 57 -13.35 5.72 11.66
N SER A 58 -12.33 6.52 11.38
CA SER A 58 -12.24 7.90 11.88
C SER A 58 -13.42 8.77 11.41
N ALA A 59 -13.81 8.65 10.13
CA ALA A 59 -14.94 9.37 9.57
C ALA A 59 -16.29 8.95 10.23
N LYS A 60 -16.45 7.67 10.55
CA LYS A 60 -17.63 7.18 11.30
C LYS A 60 -17.72 7.80 12.69
N ILE A 61 -16.61 7.92 13.41
CA ILE A 61 -16.59 8.58 14.73
C ILE A 61 -17.09 10.02 14.59
N LEU A 62 -16.63 10.77 13.59
CA LEU A 62 -17.09 12.13 13.34
C LEU A 62 -18.60 12.18 13.02
N ALA A 63 -19.10 11.24 12.22
CA ALA A 63 -20.50 11.14 11.88
C ALA A 63 -21.37 10.79 13.11
N GLU A 64 -20.90 9.96 14.03
CA GLU A 64 -21.59 9.64 15.28
C GLU A 64 -21.68 10.87 16.19
N VAL A 65 -20.56 11.57 16.40
CA VAL A 65 -20.51 12.80 17.22
C VAL A 65 -21.50 13.86 16.70
N LYS A 66 -21.66 13.94 15.38
CA LYS A 66 -22.62 14.84 14.74
C LYS A 66 -24.09 14.53 15.12
N LYS A 67 -24.45 13.27 15.36
CA LYS A 67 -25.81 12.91 15.80
C LYS A 67 -26.16 13.52 17.16
N TYR A 68 -25.17 13.86 17.95
CA TYR A 68 -25.32 14.51 19.27
C TYR A 68 -25.24 16.05 19.18
N GLY A 69 -25.36 16.61 17.96
CA GLY A 69 -25.39 18.05 17.74
C GLY A 69 -24.00 18.72 17.63
N ILE A 70 -22.92 17.95 17.66
CA ILE A 70 -21.56 18.45 17.49
C ILE A 70 -21.20 18.41 15.99
N ASP A 71 -21.55 19.46 15.26
CA ASP A 71 -21.21 19.61 13.83
C ASP A 71 -20.33 20.87 13.67
N GLY A 72 -19.02 20.68 13.79
CA GLY A 72 -18.06 21.76 13.67
C GLY A 72 -17.97 22.34 12.24
N ASP A 73 -17.36 23.51 12.14
CA ASP A 73 -17.06 24.16 10.87
C ASP A 73 -16.01 23.40 10.02
N TYR A 74 -15.63 23.97 8.87
CA TYR A 74 -14.60 23.35 8.02
C TYR A 74 -13.26 23.23 8.74
N SER A 75 -12.86 24.20 9.56
CA SER A 75 -11.58 24.16 10.29
C SER A 75 -11.53 22.99 11.26
N PHE A 76 -12.59 22.79 12.03
CA PHE A 76 -12.73 21.63 12.92
C PHE A 76 -12.62 20.30 12.15
N LYS A 77 -13.37 20.17 11.05
CA LYS A 77 -13.38 18.97 10.22
C LYS A 77 -12.03 18.69 9.57
N ASN A 78 -11.37 19.74 9.07
CA ASN A 78 -10.03 19.62 8.49
C ASN A 78 -8.98 19.23 9.51
N ASN A 79 -9.05 19.73 10.74
CA ASN A 79 -8.16 19.33 11.81
C ASN A 79 -8.40 17.86 12.19
N PHE A 80 -9.66 17.44 12.31
CA PHE A 80 -9.99 16.03 12.57
C PHE A 80 -9.50 15.11 11.43
N PHE A 81 -9.62 15.55 10.17
CA PHE A 81 -9.07 14.85 9.02
C PHE A 81 -7.55 14.69 9.11
N LYS A 82 -6.82 15.77 9.45
CA LYS A 82 -5.37 15.73 9.63
C LYS A 82 -4.94 14.74 10.71
N GLU A 83 -5.65 14.71 11.82
CA GLU A 83 -5.40 13.74 12.89
C GLU A 83 -5.71 12.30 12.45
N ALA A 84 -6.76 12.08 11.67
CA ALA A 84 -7.07 10.77 11.09
C ALA A 84 -5.96 10.30 10.13
N MET A 85 -5.45 11.20 9.29
CA MET A 85 -4.34 10.92 8.37
C MET A 85 -3.05 10.59 9.14
N LYS A 86 -2.76 11.30 10.22
CA LYS A 86 -1.61 11.02 11.10
C LYS A 86 -1.73 9.63 11.73
N LYS A 87 -2.87 9.29 12.32
CA LYS A 87 -3.11 7.96 12.90
C LYS A 87 -2.99 6.84 11.86
N LYS A 88 -3.51 7.07 10.65
CA LYS A 88 -3.33 6.16 9.51
C LYS A 88 -1.85 5.92 9.23
N GLU A 89 -1.03 6.97 9.15
CA GLU A 89 0.41 6.86 8.86
C GLU A 89 1.18 6.14 9.98
N GLU A 90 0.90 6.46 11.23
CA GLU A 90 1.49 5.76 12.39
C GLU A 90 1.18 4.26 12.36
N MET A 91 -0.09 3.91 12.08
CA MET A 91 -0.52 2.51 11.96
C MET A 91 0.19 1.79 10.79
N THR A 92 0.21 2.40 9.61
CA THR A 92 0.84 1.77 8.44
C THR A 92 2.33 1.59 8.63
N THR A 93 3.02 2.58 9.21
CA THR A 93 4.45 2.50 9.53
C THR A 93 4.73 1.39 10.53
N LYS A 94 3.95 1.30 11.61
CA LYS A 94 4.09 0.22 12.60
C LYS A 94 3.89 -1.17 11.96
N LEU A 95 2.90 -1.31 11.11
CA LEU A 95 2.63 -2.58 10.42
C LEU A 95 3.70 -2.93 9.40
N ARG A 96 4.20 -1.95 8.65
CA ARG A 96 5.31 -2.11 7.71
C ARG A 96 6.56 -2.63 8.41
N ASN A 97 6.95 -1.99 9.52
CA ASN A 97 8.10 -2.39 10.32
C ASN A 97 7.93 -3.80 10.90
N LYS A 98 6.73 -4.13 11.39
CA LYS A 98 6.42 -5.49 11.85
C LYS A 98 6.55 -6.53 10.73
N ASN A 99 6.12 -6.20 9.52
CA ASN A 99 6.22 -7.11 8.38
C ASN A 99 7.66 -7.28 7.89
N PHE A 100 8.47 -6.24 7.95
CA PHE A 100 9.90 -6.32 7.69
C PHE A 100 10.59 -7.21 8.73
N GLY A 101 10.45 -6.90 10.02
CA GLY A 101 11.10 -7.64 11.10
C GLY A 101 10.74 -9.13 11.15
N LEU A 102 9.55 -9.52 10.68
CA LEU A 102 9.18 -10.94 10.59
C LEU A 102 10.11 -11.75 9.68
N LEU A 103 10.66 -11.15 8.64
CA LEU A 103 11.57 -11.82 7.72
C LEU A 103 13.03 -11.51 8.04
N ASP A 104 13.34 -10.31 8.47
CA ASP A 104 14.68 -9.86 8.79
C ASP A 104 15.33 -10.64 9.96
N THR A 105 14.52 -11.12 10.89
CA THR A 105 14.98 -11.95 12.00
C THR A 105 15.11 -13.44 11.66
N ASN A 106 14.80 -13.84 10.42
CA ASN A 106 14.88 -15.23 10.01
C ASN A 106 16.18 -15.51 9.23
N GLU A 107 17.11 -16.22 9.82
CA GLU A 107 18.44 -16.53 9.28
C GLU A 107 18.41 -17.24 7.91
N ASN A 108 17.30 -17.85 7.55
CA ASN A 108 17.11 -18.55 6.28
C ASN A 108 16.44 -17.67 5.20
N VAL A 109 16.19 -16.39 5.48
CA VAL A 109 15.55 -15.46 4.54
C VAL A 109 16.47 -14.29 4.24
N ASP A 110 16.95 -14.20 3.02
CA ASP A 110 17.69 -13.03 2.53
C ASP A 110 16.73 -12.02 1.90
N ILE A 111 16.86 -10.75 2.31
CA ILE A 111 16.05 -9.64 1.81
C ILE A 111 16.88 -8.82 0.82
N TYR A 112 16.32 -8.56 -0.36
CA TYR A 112 16.92 -7.74 -1.38
C TYR A 112 16.03 -6.55 -1.72
N ASN A 113 16.59 -5.34 -1.65
CA ASN A 113 15.92 -4.11 -2.07
C ASN A 113 16.36 -3.75 -3.47
N GLY A 114 15.43 -3.78 -4.43
CA GLY A 114 15.71 -3.46 -5.81
C GLY A 114 14.67 -4.01 -6.77
N ARG A 115 14.82 -3.62 -8.01
CA ARG A 115 13.97 -4.07 -9.11
C ARG A 115 14.44 -5.43 -9.63
N ALA A 116 13.51 -6.38 -9.67
CA ALA A 116 13.76 -7.72 -10.18
C ALA A 116 13.46 -7.81 -11.68
N SER A 117 14.32 -8.48 -12.41
CA SER A 117 14.09 -8.85 -13.82
C SER A 117 14.61 -10.27 -14.08
N PHE A 118 13.87 -11.06 -14.87
CA PHE A 118 14.30 -12.40 -15.24
C PHE A 118 15.50 -12.35 -16.17
N VAL A 119 16.49 -13.18 -15.92
CA VAL A 119 17.62 -13.46 -16.80
C VAL A 119 17.39 -14.79 -17.50
N SER A 120 16.87 -15.78 -16.78
CA SER A 120 16.47 -17.09 -17.29
C SER A 120 15.28 -17.62 -16.48
N ASN A 121 14.86 -18.85 -16.72
CA ASN A 121 13.73 -19.47 -16.00
C ASN A 121 13.97 -19.62 -14.48
N ASN A 122 15.22 -19.64 -14.04
CA ASN A 122 15.62 -19.85 -12.65
C ASN A 122 16.60 -18.80 -12.13
N GLU A 123 16.85 -17.73 -12.89
CA GLU A 123 17.75 -16.64 -12.53
C GLU A 123 17.05 -15.29 -12.62
N VAL A 124 17.21 -14.50 -11.57
CA VAL A 124 16.66 -13.16 -11.47
C VAL A 124 17.77 -12.17 -11.14
N LYS A 125 17.86 -11.13 -11.96
CA LYS A 125 18.71 -9.99 -11.69
C LYS A 125 17.96 -9.01 -10.79
N VAL A 126 18.62 -8.55 -9.73
CA VAL A 126 18.15 -7.48 -8.85
C VAL A 126 19.02 -6.27 -9.08
N THR A 127 18.40 -5.16 -9.46
CA THR A 127 19.07 -3.86 -9.62
C THR A 127 18.64 -2.96 -8.46
N SER A 128 19.58 -2.62 -7.59
CA SER A 128 19.33 -1.73 -6.45
C SER A 128 19.25 -0.25 -6.85
N SER A 129 18.82 0.61 -5.95
CA SER A 129 18.68 2.06 -6.20
C SER A 129 20.00 2.77 -6.53
N ASP A 130 21.14 2.21 -6.14
CA ASP A 130 22.49 2.68 -6.49
C ASP A 130 23.07 2.01 -7.76
N ASN A 131 22.19 1.40 -8.57
CA ASN A 131 22.50 0.70 -9.83
C ASN A 131 23.45 -0.50 -9.69
N LYS A 132 23.63 -1.04 -8.49
CA LYS A 132 24.34 -2.30 -8.34
C LYS A 132 23.46 -3.46 -8.76
N GLU A 133 24.05 -4.40 -9.45
CA GLU A 133 23.36 -5.59 -9.97
C GLU A 133 23.88 -6.85 -9.29
N ILE A 134 22.95 -7.72 -8.93
CA ILE A 134 23.25 -9.07 -8.46
C ILE A 134 22.33 -10.06 -9.16
N ILE A 135 22.85 -11.24 -9.52
CA ILE A 135 22.05 -12.33 -10.06
C ILE A 135 21.83 -13.34 -8.93
N LEU A 136 20.57 -13.70 -8.73
CA LEU A 136 20.12 -14.69 -7.77
C LEU A 136 19.54 -15.88 -8.53
N LYS A 137 19.88 -17.08 -8.09
CA LYS A 137 19.40 -18.33 -8.68
C LYS A 137 18.50 -19.06 -7.68
N ALA A 138 17.39 -19.61 -8.14
CA ALA A 138 16.46 -20.35 -7.29
C ALA A 138 15.87 -21.56 -8.00
N GLU A 139 15.55 -22.61 -7.23
CA GLU A 139 14.82 -23.78 -7.71
C GLU A 139 13.39 -23.38 -8.13
N LYS A 140 12.75 -22.50 -7.34
CA LYS A 140 11.40 -22.00 -7.58
C LYS A 140 11.34 -20.50 -7.45
N ILE A 141 10.60 -19.86 -8.35
CA ILE A 141 10.38 -18.41 -8.33
C ILE A 141 8.88 -18.13 -8.23
N VAL A 142 8.50 -17.28 -7.28
CA VAL A 142 7.12 -16.83 -7.07
C VAL A 142 7.01 -15.37 -7.46
N ILE A 143 6.17 -15.07 -8.43
CA ILE A 143 5.82 -13.71 -8.84
C ILE A 143 4.67 -13.23 -7.95
N ASN A 144 4.94 -12.23 -7.10
CA ASN A 144 4.02 -11.68 -6.11
C ASN A 144 4.01 -10.14 -6.18
N THR A 145 4.18 -9.60 -7.36
CA THR A 145 4.33 -8.17 -7.65
C THR A 145 3.04 -7.37 -7.49
N GLY A 146 1.89 -8.05 -7.35
CA GLY A 146 0.60 -7.40 -7.14
C GLY A 146 0.05 -6.73 -8.40
N SER A 147 -0.58 -5.57 -8.22
CA SER A 147 -1.19 -4.78 -9.30
C SER A 147 -1.01 -3.29 -9.03
N VAL A 148 -1.09 -2.50 -10.07
CA VAL A 148 -1.08 -1.04 -10.03
C VAL A 148 -2.41 -0.49 -10.51
N SER A 149 -2.73 0.73 -10.09
CA SER A 149 -3.94 1.43 -10.54
C SER A 149 -3.86 1.68 -12.06
N ARG A 150 -4.95 1.36 -12.75
CA ARG A 150 -5.06 1.62 -14.19
C ARG A 150 -5.32 3.10 -14.43
N THR A 151 -4.53 3.72 -15.29
CA THR A 151 -4.78 5.06 -15.78
C THR A 151 -5.79 5.01 -16.92
N LEU A 152 -6.79 5.89 -16.89
CA LEU A 152 -7.76 6.06 -17.97
C LEU A 152 -7.13 6.84 -19.13
N ASN A 153 -7.51 6.50 -20.35
CA ASN A 153 -7.10 7.26 -21.52
C ASN A 153 -8.20 8.30 -21.86
N ILE A 154 -8.17 9.42 -21.15
CA ILE A 154 -9.10 10.55 -21.34
C ILE A 154 -8.32 11.87 -21.27
N ASP A 155 -8.83 12.88 -21.99
CA ASP A 155 -8.20 14.19 -22.00
C ASP A 155 -8.13 14.80 -20.60
N GLY A 156 -6.97 15.36 -20.28
CA GLY A 156 -6.73 16.02 -19.00
C GLY A 156 -6.40 15.09 -17.84
N ILE A 157 -6.20 13.79 -18.06
CA ILE A 157 -5.88 12.81 -16.99
C ILE A 157 -4.60 13.16 -16.22
N ASP A 158 -3.67 13.86 -16.86
CA ASP A 158 -2.40 14.28 -16.25
C ASP A 158 -2.52 15.54 -15.38
N ASN A 159 -3.74 16.07 -15.18
CA ASN A 159 -3.93 17.23 -14.32
C ASN A 159 -3.57 16.86 -12.87
N LYS A 160 -2.78 17.75 -12.22
CA LYS A 160 -2.30 17.59 -10.83
C LYS A 160 -3.38 17.36 -9.77
N ASN A 161 -4.63 17.72 -10.08
CA ASN A 161 -5.78 17.53 -9.19
C ASN A 161 -6.47 16.16 -9.41
N ILE A 162 -6.03 15.38 -10.39
CA ILE A 162 -6.52 14.02 -10.64
C ILE A 162 -5.57 13.04 -9.97
N MET A 163 -6.13 12.11 -9.22
CA MET A 163 -5.35 11.13 -8.49
C MET A 163 -6.09 9.79 -8.43
N VAL A 164 -5.33 8.73 -8.36
CA VAL A 164 -5.83 7.38 -8.06
C VAL A 164 -5.96 7.17 -6.55
N SER A 165 -6.49 6.02 -6.14
CA SER A 165 -6.76 5.69 -4.73
C SER A 165 -5.55 5.89 -3.79
N GLU A 166 -4.35 5.62 -4.26
CA GLU A 166 -3.11 5.82 -3.51
C GLU A 166 -2.87 7.30 -3.19
N GLY A 167 -3.09 8.19 -4.17
CA GLY A 167 -2.94 9.64 -3.98
C GLY A 167 -3.95 10.21 -2.98
N ILE A 168 -5.17 9.68 -2.94
CA ILE A 168 -6.19 10.08 -1.94
C ILE A 168 -5.70 9.80 -0.52
N LEU A 169 -4.97 8.71 -0.31
CA LEU A 169 -4.42 8.35 1.00
C LEU A 169 -3.25 9.25 1.45
N GLU A 170 -2.76 10.12 0.57
CA GLU A 170 -1.65 11.06 0.83
C GLU A 170 -2.09 12.51 0.96
N LEU A 171 -3.41 12.79 0.86
CA LEU A 171 -3.95 14.14 1.00
C LEU A 171 -3.55 14.78 2.34
N LYS A 172 -3.15 16.05 2.29
CA LYS A 172 -2.75 16.81 3.48
C LYS A 172 -3.90 17.58 4.10
N GLU A 173 -4.95 17.85 3.31
CA GLU A 173 -6.10 18.62 3.71
C GLU A 173 -7.40 18.01 3.19
N LEU A 174 -8.48 18.21 3.93
CA LEU A 174 -9.81 17.78 3.54
C LEU A 174 -10.25 18.54 2.27
N PRO A 175 -10.53 17.86 1.16
CA PRO A 175 -10.98 18.55 -0.05
C PRO A 175 -12.38 19.14 0.14
N LYS A 176 -12.59 20.41 -0.27
CA LYS A 176 -13.92 21.04 -0.24
C LYS A 176 -14.89 20.44 -1.26
N LYS A 177 -14.35 19.97 -2.38
CA LYS A 177 -15.12 19.28 -3.45
C LYS A 177 -14.33 18.09 -3.93
N LEU A 178 -15.00 16.98 -4.14
CA LEU A 178 -14.40 15.74 -4.68
C LEU A 178 -15.31 15.17 -5.76
N LEU A 179 -14.71 14.84 -6.89
CA LEU A 179 -15.33 14.09 -7.96
C LEU A 179 -14.72 12.70 -7.97
N ILE A 180 -15.55 11.68 -7.97
CA ILE A 180 -15.11 10.29 -8.04
C ILE A 180 -15.60 9.71 -9.37
N ILE A 181 -14.69 9.17 -10.16
CA ILE A 181 -15.01 8.47 -11.41
C ILE A 181 -14.95 6.98 -11.14
N GLY A 182 -16.09 6.30 -11.28
CA GLY A 182 -16.26 4.89 -11.02
C GLY A 182 -16.90 4.58 -9.66
N ALA A 183 -17.98 3.78 -9.68
CA ALA A 183 -18.72 3.34 -8.50
C ALA A 183 -18.35 1.91 -8.07
N GLY A 184 -17.10 1.50 -8.29
CA GLY A 184 -16.57 0.28 -7.70
C GLY A 184 -16.42 0.41 -6.18
N TYR A 185 -16.10 -0.70 -5.51
CA TYR A 185 -16.01 -0.73 -4.04
C TYR A 185 -15.05 0.32 -3.45
N ILE A 186 -13.93 0.62 -4.12
CA ILE A 186 -12.98 1.67 -3.69
C ILE A 186 -13.65 3.05 -3.77
N GLY A 187 -14.32 3.37 -4.89
CA GLY A 187 -15.01 4.65 -5.07
C GLY A 187 -16.12 4.86 -4.03
N LEU A 188 -16.90 3.82 -3.74
CA LEU A 188 -17.95 3.87 -2.73
C LEU A 188 -17.40 4.03 -1.30
N GLU A 189 -16.29 3.38 -0.96
CA GLU A 189 -15.64 3.56 0.34
C GLU A 189 -15.13 5.01 0.52
N PHE A 190 -14.47 5.58 -0.49
CA PHE A 190 -14.03 6.98 -0.41
C PHE A 190 -15.20 7.96 -0.42
N ALA A 191 -16.25 7.69 -1.19
CA ALA A 191 -17.45 8.51 -1.14
C ALA A 191 -18.07 8.53 0.27
N SER A 192 -18.23 7.37 0.89
CA SER A 192 -18.71 7.24 2.27
C SER A 192 -17.79 7.94 3.27
N TYR A 193 -16.47 7.76 3.14
CA TYR A 193 -15.48 8.38 3.98
C TYR A 193 -15.58 9.92 3.93
N PHE A 194 -15.49 10.51 2.75
CA PHE A 194 -15.51 11.96 2.60
C PHE A 194 -16.87 12.58 2.94
N SER A 195 -18.00 11.90 2.64
CA SER A 195 -19.32 12.39 3.01
C SER A 195 -19.53 12.54 4.51
N ASN A 196 -18.89 11.67 5.31
CA ASN A 196 -18.94 11.75 6.76
C ASN A 196 -18.14 12.92 7.34
N PHE A 197 -17.12 13.42 6.63
CA PHE A 197 -16.37 14.61 7.04
C PHE A 197 -17.09 15.92 6.75
N GLY A 198 -17.92 16.00 5.69
CA GLY A 198 -18.49 17.27 5.28
C GLY A 198 -19.84 17.21 4.60
N LYS A 199 -20.56 18.34 4.61
CA LYS A 199 -21.78 18.57 3.81
C LYS A 199 -21.47 19.02 2.38
N GLU A 200 -20.20 19.14 1.99
CA GLU A 200 -19.84 19.68 0.69
C GLU A 200 -20.01 18.66 -0.43
N ARG A 201 -20.18 19.15 -1.65
CA ARG A 201 -20.72 18.39 -2.78
C ARG A 201 -19.74 17.33 -3.27
N TYR A 202 -19.99 16.08 -2.94
CA TYR A 202 -19.34 14.93 -3.56
C TYR A 202 -20.23 14.39 -4.69
N LYS A 203 -19.65 14.18 -5.86
CA LYS A 203 -20.36 13.57 -6.99
C LYS A 203 -19.63 12.29 -7.40
N ILE A 204 -20.39 11.23 -7.60
CA ILE A 204 -19.91 9.97 -8.17
C ILE A 204 -20.47 9.92 -9.59
N PHE A 205 -19.59 9.67 -10.56
CA PHE A 205 -19.96 9.36 -11.93
C PHE A 205 -19.69 7.87 -12.19
N LEU A 206 -20.65 7.21 -12.82
CA LEU A 206 -20.60 5.81 -13.20
C LEU A 206 -19.85 5.62 -14.51
#